data_99aa5f2c4e49e87ae3ad4ac4f3640107
#
_entry.id   99aa5f2c4e49e87ae3ad4ac4f3640107
#
_cell.length_a   1.000
_cell.length_b   1.000
_cell.length_c   1.000
_cell.angle_alpha   90.00
_cell.angle_beta   90.00
_cell.angle_gamma   90.00
#
_symmetry.space_group_name_H-M   'P 1'
#
loop_
_entity.id
_entity.type
_entity.pdbx_description
1 polymer ?
#
loop_
_entity_poly.entity_id
_entity_poly.type
_entity_poly.pdbx_seq_one_letter_code
_entity_poly.pdbx_strand_id
1 'polypeptide(L)'
;MKNNTLKISRNILIQKILTILTLMILSMTLMFPVQTFAEDNTPTIKLNINGTYKINPYDYVKKTDVGNNTQLDFNITNSQNAGITVNKATSEVNFIGKSAGNSVFTISIQERVVYTINVNVNENNKNEATNLNPIPR
;
A
#
# COMPACT_ATOMS: atom_id res chain seq x y z
N MET A 1 46.47 45.16 30.33
CA MET A 1 45.15 45.51 29.72
C MET A 1 44.83 44.84 28.36
N LYS A 2 45.78 44.33 27.59
CA LYS A 2 45.58 43.81 26.26
C LYS A 2 44.86 42.38 26.26
N ASN A 3 44.92 41.62 27.33
CA ASN A 3 44.42 40.25 27.36
C ASN A 3 42.89 40.15 27.55
N ASN A 4 42.22 41.15 28.09
CA ASN A 4 40.79 41.12 28.33
C ASN A 4 39.97 41.44 27.07
N THR A 5 40.46 42.33 26.21
CA THR A 5 39.79 42.67 24.93
C THR A 5 39.82 41.52 23.94
N LEU A 6 40.90 40.75 23.89
CA LEU A 6 40.98 39.54 23.04
C LEU A 6 40.05 38.41 23.51
N LYS A 7 39.82 38.26 24.81
CA LYS A 7 38.95 37.26 25.39
C LYS A 7 37.48 37.57 25.12
N ILE A 8 37.10 38.85 25.21
CA ILE A 8 35.73 39.32 24.91
C ILE A 8 35.42 39.14 23.41
N SER A 9 36.36 39.51 22.53
CA SER A 9 36.19 39.34 21.09
C SER A 9 36.00 37.88 20.66
N ARG A 10 36.75 36.95 21.26
CA ARG A 10 36.61 35.50 21.01
C ARG A 10 35.26 34.96 21.46
N ASN A 11 34.76 35.38 22.62
CA ASN A 11 33.47 34.95 23.13
C ASN A 11 32.31 35.44 22.24
N ILE A 12 32.37 36.68 21.75
CA ILE A 12 31.39 37.23 20.82
C ILE A 12 31.42 36.48 19.48
N LEU A 13 32.60 36.12 18.98
CA LEU A 13 32.75 35.37 17.75
C LEU A 13 32.18 33.96 17.89
N ILE A 14 32.46 33.26 18.98
CA ILE A 14 31.96 31.93 19.28
C ILE A 14 30.42 31.95 19.39
N GLN A 15 29.85 32.95 20.07
CA GLN A 15 28.40 33.08 20.17
C GLN A 15 27.74 33.32 18.81
N LYS A 16 28.30 34.13 17.95
CA LYS A 16 27.79 34.37 16.59
C LYS A 16 27.84 33.10 15.74
N ILE A 17 28.93 32.33 15.80
CA ILE A 17 29.05 31.06 15.09
C ILE A 17 28.03 30.05 15.60
N LEU A 18 27.83 29.95 16.91
CA LEU A 18 26.84 29.06 17.51
C LEU A 18 25.41 29.42 17.08
N THR A 19 25.08 30.71 17.03
CA THR A 19 23.76 31.18 16.59
C THR A 19 23.51 30.88 15.11
N ILE A 20 24.52 31.06 14.24
CA ILE A 20 24.41 30.74 12.82
C ILE A 20 24.24 29.21 12.64
N LEU A 21 24.97 28.40 13.39
CA LEU A 21 24.87 26.95 13.33
C LEU A 21 23.49 26.43 13.78
N THR A 22 22.94 27.01 14.86
CA THR A 22 21.58 26.67 15.32
C THR A 22 20.51 27.10 14.32
N LEU A 23 20.66 28.26 13.68
CA LEU A 23 19.74 28.69 12.61
C LEU A 23 19.80 27.77 11.38
N MET A 24 20.99 27.32 10.99
CA MET A 24 21.17 26.36 9.89
C MET A 24 20.52 25.01 10.19
N ILE A 25 20.69 24.49 11.40
CA ILE A 25 20.06 23.22 11.80
C ILE A 25 18.53 23.36 11.82
N LEU A 26 18.00 24.47 12.33
CA LEU A 26 16.57 24.74 12.36
C LEU A 26 15.98 24.89 10.95
N SER A 27 16.70 25.49 10.00
CA SER A 27 16.25 25.60 8.62
C SER A 27 16.26 24.26 7.88
N MET A 28 17.20 23.36 8.20
CA MET A 28 17.25 22.01 7.63
C MET A 28 16.08 21.14 8.11
N THR A 29 15.63 21.30 9.35
CA THR A 29 14.48 20.52 9.87
C THR A 29 13.15 20.94 9.24
N LEU A 30 13.03 22.16 8.74
CA LEU A 30 11.82 22.65 8.06
C LEU A 30 11.75 22.24 6.57
N MET A 31 12.83 21.74 5.99
CA MET A 31 12.88 21.34 4.57
C MET A 31 12.59 19.83 4.33
N PHE A 32 12.46 19.04 5.38
CA PHE A 32 11.96 17.67 5.19
C PHE A 32 10.44 17.74 5.06
N PRO A 33 9.88 17.48 3.85
CA PRO A 33 8.45 17.29 3.76
C PRO A 33 8.11 16.14 4.71
N VAL A 34 7.25 16.41 5.68
CA VAL A 34 6.58 15.34 6.42
C VAL A 34 5.85 14.54 5.34
N GLN A 35 6.43 13.42 4.94
CA GLN A 35 5.70 12.46 4.12
C GLN A 35 4.56 11.96 5.02
N THR A 36 3.41 12.58 4.88
CA THR A 36 2.16 11.94 5.27
C THR A 36 2.09 10.70 4.40
N PHE A 37 2.38 9.55 4.96
CA PHE A 37 2.03 8.28 4.34
C PHE A 37 0.51 8.36 4.17
N ALA A 38 0.05 8.61 2.95
CA ALA A 38 -1.34 8.40 2.61
C ALA A 38 -1.61 6.95 2.99
N GLU A 39 -2.60 6.72 3.84
CA GLU A 39 -3.05 5.38 4.18
C GLU A 39 -3.32 4.68 2.84
N ASP A 40 -2.57 3.61 2.58
CA ASP A 40 -2.71 2.88 1.32
C ASP A 40 -4.06 2.17 1.35
N ASN A 41 -5.07 2.85 0.80
CA ASN A 41 -6.44 2.35 0.70
C ASN A 41 -6.59 1.27 -0.40
N THR A 42 -5.49 0.71 -0.89
CA THR A 42 -5.54 -0.34 -1.89
C THR A 42 -6.23 -1.57 -1.31
N PRO A 43 -7.26 -2.10 -1.99
CA PRO A 43 -7.90 -3.34 -1.60
C PRO A 43 -6.87 -4.46 -1.43
N THR A 44 -6.87 -5.09 -0.26
CA THR A 44 -5.87 -6.11 0.05
C THR A 44 -6.51 -7.32 0.72
N ILE A 45 -6.19 -8.51 0.20
CA ILE A 45 -6.46 -9.80 0.83
C ILE A 45 -5.18 -10.27 1.49
N LYS A 46 -5.23 -10.54 2.80
CA LYS A 46 -4.14 -11.12 3.57
C LYS A 46 -4.43 -12.58 3.80
N LEU A 47 -3.51 -13.44 3.42
CA LEU A 47 -3.62 -14.88 3.57
C LEU A 47 -2.49 -15.45 4.41
N ASN A 48 -2.81 -16.46 5.20
CA ASN A 48 -1.80 -17.38 5.71
C ASN A 48 -1.35 -18.33 4.59
N ILE A 49 -0.19 -18.97 4.73
CA ILE A 49 0.21 -20.09 3.87
C ILE A 49 -0.81 -21.21 4.05
N ASN A 50 -1.31 -21.76 2.94
CA ASN A 50 -2.45 -22.68 2.84
C ASN A 50 -3.79 -22.10 3.28
N GLY A 51 -3.83 -20.81 3.64
CA GLY A 51 -5.08 -20.11 3.95
C GLY A 51 -5.88 -19.81 2.69
N THR A 52 -7.19 -19.63 2.85
CA THR A 52 -8.11 -19.32 1.74
C THR A 52 -8.98 -18.12 2.07
N TYR A 53 -9.39 -17.39 1.03
CA TYR A 53 -10.36 -16.32 1.10
C TYR A 53 -11.23 -16.31 -0.17
N LYS A 54 -12.52 -16.04 -0.02
CA LYS A 54 -13.47 -16.07 -1.14
C LYS A 54 -14.08 -14.70 -1.37
N ILE A 55 -14.25 -14.34 -2.64
CA ILE A 55 -15.03 -13.18 -3.05
C ILE A 55 -16.00 -13.57 -4.18
N ASN A 56 -17.07 -12.77 -4.33
CA ASN A 56 -17.82 -12.72 -5.56
C ASN A 56 -17.34 -11.52 -6.39
N PRO A 57 -16.64 -11.71 -7.51
CA PRO A 57 -16.08 -10.62 -8.30
C PRO A 57 -17.10 -9.60 -8.79
N TYR A 58 -18.36 -10.04 -9.02
CA TYR A 58 -19.43 -9.16 -9.46
C TYR A 58 -19.81 -8.08 -8.43
N ASP A 59 -19.45 -8.27 -7.15
CA ASP A 59 -19.69 -7.28 -6.11
C ASP A 59 -18.74 -6.09 -6.22
N TYR A 60 -17.66 -6.20 -7.00
CA TYR A 60 -16.61 -5.19 -7.17
C TYR A 60 -16.62 -4.52 -8.54
N VAL A 61 -17.56 -4.86 -9.40
CA VAL A 61 -17.68 -4.30 -10.75
C VAL A 61 -18.99 -3.52 -10.86
N LYS A 62 -18.93 -2.31 -11.43
CA LYS A 62 -20.14 -1.49 -11.62
C LYS A 62 -21.15 -2.20 -12.52
N LYS A 63 -22.41 -2.15 -12.14
CA LYS A 63 -23.52 -2.74 -12.92
C LYS A 63 -23.59 -2.16 -14.35
N THR A 64 -23.17 -0.92 -14.54
CA THR A 64 -23.08 -0.27 -15.85
C THR A 64 -22.02 -0.87 -16.76
N ASP A 65 -20.99 -1.47 -16.19
CA ASP A 65 -19.89 -2.11 -16.93
C ASP A 65 -20.18 -3.58 -17.25
N VAL A 66 -21.20 -4.16 -16.59
CA VAL A 66 -21.58 -5.57 -16.74
C VAL A 66 -22.97 -5.63 -17.37
N GLY A 67 -23.04 -5.92 -18.68
CA GLY A 67 -24.29 -6.28 -19.34
C GLY A 67 -24.73 -7.72 -18.98
N ASN A 68 -25.93 -8.10 -19.40
CA ASN A 68 -26.55 -9.39 -19.03
C ASN A 68 -25.70 -10.63 -19.41
N ASN A 69 -24.72 -10.51 -20.29
CA ASN A 69 -23.86 -11.59 -20.77
C ASN A 69 -22.36 -11.24 -20.69
N THR A 70 -21.98 -10.29 -19.83
CA THR A 70 -20.58 -9.87 -19.72
C THR A 70 -19.81 -10.94 -18.95
N GLN A 71 -18.82 -11.53 -19.61
CA GLN A 71 -17.85 -12.41 -18.96
C GLN A 71 -16.78 -11.58 -18.28
N LEU A 72 -16.47 -11.92 -17.04
CA LEU A 72 -15.33 -11.41 -16.31
C LEU A 72 -14.13 -12.31 -16.51
N ASP A 73 -13.00 -11.71 -16.82
CA ASP A 73 -11.71 -12.39 -16.90
C ASP A 73 -10.90 -12.11 -15.63
N PHE A 74 -10.18 -13.12 -15.15
CA PHE A 74 -9.42 -13.08 -13.92
C PHE A 74 -7.97 -13.44 -14.16
N ASN A 75 -7.07 -12.62 -13.62
CA ASN A 75 -5.65 -12.89 -13.68
C ASN A 75 -5.01 -12.66 -12.30
N ILE A 76 -3.98 -13.46 -11.98
CA ILE A 76 -3.15 -13.27 -10.79
C ILE A 76 -1.68 -13.32 -11.18
N THR A 77 -0.94 -12.29 -10.79
CA THR A 77 0.53 -12.24 -10.94
C THR A 77 1.19 -13.07 -9.83
N ASN A 78 2.43 -13.48 -10.04
CA ASN A 78 3.21 -14.25 -9.05
C ASN A 78 2.43 -15.45 -8.50
N SER A 79 1.90 -16.29 -9.38
CA SER A 79 1.07 -17.45 -9.05
C SER A 79 1.77 -18.50 -8.15
N GLN A 80 3.05 -18.34 -7.91
CA GLN A 80 3.83 -19.08 -6.92
C GLN A 80 3.52 -18.65 -5.48
N ASN A 81 3.15 -17.38 -5.24
CA ASN A 81 2.83 -16.88 -3.90
C ASN A 81 1.35 -17.09 -3.56
N ALA A 82 0.45 -16.80 -4.51
CA ALA A 82 -0.97 -17.04 -4.36
C ALA A 82 -1.57 -17.65 -5.63
N GLY A 83 -2.59 -18.45 -5.46
CA GLY A 83 -3.38 -19.02 -6.55
C GLY A 83 -4.83 -18.61 -6.46
N ILE A 84 -5.55 -18.80 -7.57
CA ILE A 84 -7.01 -18.65 -7.63
C ILE A 84 -7.66 -19.90 -8.19
N THR A 85 -8.86 -20.18 -7.71
CA THR A 85 -9.79 -21.15 -8.34
C THR A 85 -11.13 -20.45 -8.52
N VAL A 86 -11.75 -20.65 -9.68
CA VAL A 86 -13.04 -20.04 -10.02
C VAL A 86 -14.11 -21.11 -10.00
N ASN A 87 -15.15 -20.91 -9.19
CA ASN A 87 -16.35 -21.72 -9.22
C ASN A 87 -17.30 -21.17 -10.29
N LYS A 88 -17.40 -21.84 -11.41
CA LYS A 88 -18.26 -21.42 -12.53
C LYS A 88 -19.76 -21.42 -12.20
N ALA A 89 -20.19 -22.22 -11.23
CA ALA A 89 -21.60 -22.31 -10.85
C ALA A 89 -22.05 -21.14 -9.96
N THR A 90 -21.16 -20.69 -9.05
CA THR A 90 -21.46 -19.60 -8.10
C THR A 90 -20.78 -18.29 -8.47
N SER A 91 -19.93 -18.28 -9.50
CA SER A 91 -19.08 -17.14 -9.89
C SER A 91 -18.13 -16.68 -8.79
N GLU A 92 -17.89 -17.48 -7.77
CA GLU A 92 -16.96 -17.17 -6.69
C GLU A 92 -15.51 -17.40 -7.13
N VAL A 93 -14.62 -16.52 -6.71
CA VAL A 93 -13.18 -16.70 -6.78
C VAL A 93 -12.65 -17.02 -5.40
N ASN A 94 -11.98 -18.16 -5.27
CA ASN A 94 -11.29 -18.58 -4.07
C ASN A 94 -9.80 -18.35 -4.22
N PHE A 95 -9.21 -17.55 -3.35
CA PHE A 95 -7.78 -17.31 -3.23
C PHE A 95 -7.16 -18.35 -2.32
N ILE A 96 -5.94 -18.78 -2.64
CA ILE A 96 -5.17 -19.76 -1.87
C ILE A 96 -3.76 -19.22 -1.69
N GLY A 97 -3.33 -19.03 -0.44
CA GLY A 97 -1.94 -18.69 -0.12
C GLY A 97 -1.03 -19.90 -0.32
N LYS A 98 0.06 -19.77 -1.07
CA LYS A 98 0.99 -20.88 -1.38
C LYS A 98 2.34 -20.70 -0.71
N SER A 99 2.94 -19.52 -0.85
CA SER A 99 4.22 -19.15 -0.23
C SER A 99 4.22 -17.67 0.11
N ALA A 100 5.05 -17.26 1.07
CA ALA A 100 5.16 -15.86 1.47
C ALA A 100 5.52 -14.95 0.29
N GLY A 101 4.83 -13.82 0.19
CA GLY A 101 5.05 -12.82 -0.87
C GLY A 101 3.77 -12.12 -1.29
N ASN A 102 3.91 -11.29 -2.31
CA ASN A 102 2.83 -10.48 -2.85
C ASN A 102 2.44 -10.93 -4.25
N SER A 103 1.15 -10.89 -4.51
CA SER A 103 0.53 -11.11 -5.81
C SER A 103 -0.47 -10.00 -6.08
N VAL A 104 -0.83 -9.78 -7.33
CA VAL A 104 -1.87 -8.83 -7.71
C VAL A 104 -2.93 -9.59 -8.49
N PHE A 105 -4.16 -9.52 -8.00
CA PHE A 105 -5.33 -10.06 -8.68
C PHE A 105 -6.06 -8.95 -9.43
N THR A 106 -6.43 -9.23 -10.67
CA THR A 106 -7.17 -8.29 -11.50
C THR A 106 -8.45 -8.90 -12.04
N ILE A 107 -9.49 -8.08 -12.08
CA ILE A 107 -10.75 -8.38 -12.77
C ILE A 107 -10.76 -7.52 -14.04
N SER A 108 -11.00 -8.15 -15.19
CA SER A 108 -11.04 -7.47 -16.48
C SER A 108 -12.35 -7.75 -17.22
N ILE A 109 -12.76 -6.80 -18.06
CA ILE A 109 -13.86 -6.91 -19.01
C ILE A 109 -13.28 -6.54 -20.38
N GLN A 110 -13.34 -7.48 -21.34
CA GLN A 110 -12.80 -7.26 -22.68
C GLN A 110 -11.38 -6.70 -22.65
N GLU A 111 -10.50 -7.37 -21.91
CA GLU A 111 -9.08 -7.01 -21.70
C GLU A 111 -8.83 -5.72 -20.90
N ARG A 112 -9.86 -4.94 -20.57
CA ARG A 112 -9.74 -3.74 -19.74
C ARG A 112 -9.84 -4.11 -18.27
N VAL A 113 -8.78 -3.84 -17.49
CA VAL A 113 -8.79 -4.02 -16.04
C VAL A 113 -9.80 -3.04 -15.41
N VAL A 114 -10.76 -3.55 -14.65
CA VAL A 114 -11.81 -2.78 -13.98
C VAL A 114 -11.66 -2.77 -12.46
N TYR A 115 -10.96 -3.76 -11.89
CA TYR A 115 -10.68 -3.82 -10.47
C TYR A 115 -9.36 -4.53 -10.17
N THR A 116 -8.67 -4.09 -9.11
CA THR A 116 -7.38 -4.66 -8.71
C THR A 116 -7.37 -4.88 -7.20
N ILE A 117 -6.86 -6.02 -6.77
CA ILE A 117 -6.72 -6.41 -5.37
C ILE A 117 -5.28 -6.88 -5.13
N ASN A 118 -4.63 -6.35 -4.12
CA ASN A 118 -3.37 -6.90 -3.63
C ASN A 118 -3.63 -8.17 -2.83
N VAL A 119 -2.80 -9.18 -3.02
CA VAL A 119 -2.85 -10.42 -2.24
C VAL A 119 -1.52 -10.60 -1.55
N ASN A 120 -1.50 -10.46 -0.24
CA ASN A 120 -0.32 -10.62 0.60
C ASN A 120 -0.39 -11.96 1.35
N VAL A 121 0.59 -12.81 1.13
CA VAL A 121 0.72 -14.11 1.80
C VAL A 121 1.87 -14.05 2.80
N ASN A 122 1.59 -14.40 4.06
CA ASN A 122 2.59 -14.46 5.12
C ASN A 122 2.17 -15.52 6.15
N GLU A 123 3.13 -16.19 6.79
CA GLU A 123 2.89 -17.23 7.80
C GLU A 123 2.06 -16.75 9.00
N ASN A 124 2.16 -15.46 9.33
CA ASN A 124 1.47 -14.86 10.48
C ASN A 124 0.21 -14.08 10.11
N ASN A 125 -0.21 -14.09 8.84
CA ASN A 125 -1.44 -13.40 8.45
C ASN A 125 -2.68 -14.15 8.98
N LYS A 126 -3.72 -13.36 9.31
CA LYS A 126 -5.08 -13.89 9.33
C LYS A 126 -5.62 -13.90 7.91
N ASN A 127 -6.52 -14.85 7.61
CA ASN A 127 -7.22 -14.88 6.32
C ASN A 127 -8.32 -13.81 6.35
N GLU A 128 -7.99 -12.59 5.98
CA GLU A 128 -8.86 -11.42 6.05
C GLU A 128 -8.69 -10.53 4.83
N ALA A 129 -9.64 -9.64 4.61
CA ALA A 129 -9.53 -8.59 3.62
C ALA A 129 -9.65 -7.21 4.27
N THR A 130 -8.88 -6.26 3.76
CA THR A 130 -8.91 -4.85 4.15
C THR A 130 -9.21 -4.00 2.93
N ASN A 131 -9.99 -2.93 3.11
CA ASN A 131 -10.37 -2.00 2.05
C ASN A 131 -11.08 -2.64 0.84
N LEU A 132 -11.59 -3.86 0.99
CA LEU A 132 -12.46 -4.51 0.02
C LEU A 132 -13.89 -3.98 0.22
N ASN A 133 -14.23 -2.92 -0.51
CA ASN A 133 -15.54 -2.30 -0.43
C ASN A 133 -16.38 -2.75 -1.64
N PRO A 134 -17.39 -3.62 -1.45
CA PRO A 134 -18.34 -3.95 -2.50
C PRO A 134 -19.05 -2.69 -3.02
N ILE A 135 -19.28 -2.63 -4.31
CA ILE A 135 -20.02 -1.52 -4.93
C ILE A 135 -21.50 -1.72 -4.61
N PRO A 136 -22.19 -0.74 -4.00
CA PRO A 136 -23.63 -0.84 -3.75
C PRO A 136 -24.38 -1.08 -5.05
N ARG A 137 -25.28 -2.06 -5.07
CA ARG A 137 -26.15 -2.42 -6.21
C ARG A 137 -27.46 -1.65 -6.16
#